data_b428abb3be7bdee7de11d09020cf7b65
#
_entry.id   b428abb3be7bdee7de11d09020cf7b65
#
_cell.length_a   1.000
_cell.length_b   1.000
_cell.length_c   1.000
_cell.angle_alpha   90.00
_cell.angle_beta   90.00
_cell.angle_gamma   90.00
#
_symmetry.space_group_name_H-M   'P 1'
#
loop_
_entity.id
_entity.type
_entity.pdbx_description
1 polymer ?
#
loop_
_entity_poly.entity_id
_entity_poly.type
_entity_poly.pdbx_seq_one_letter_code
_entity_poly.pdbx_strand_id
1 'polypeptide(L)'
;MRAFLFILFFFPTLGFSQDHQNIISGNILGSSSAIGLSYERIVSDNLSLELGIGLIGIGAGATVYPWKIQTSSLCFYTGFKVSSFVLVDVGGGTVAYVPFGASFFSPANWMIGLDVGPANGKLVSSSFGGATSETTRFYIYGNFRLGFRF
;
A
#
# COMPACT_ATOMS: atom_id res chain seq x y z
N MET A 1 -26.16 5.77 -3.40
CA MET A 1 -25.15 6.69 -2.85
C MET A 1 -25.20 6.93 -1.34
N ARG A 2 -26.35 6.89 -0.67
CA ARG A 2 -26.43 7.14 0.80
C ARG A 2 -25.89 6.01 1.67
N ALA A 3 -25.92 4.76 1.23
CA ALA A 3 -25.40 3.62 1.98
C ALA A 3 -23.86 3.55 2.06
N PHE A 4 -23.16 4.08 1.05
CA PHE A 4 -21.70 4.08 1.00
C PHE A 4 -21.07 5.04 2.02
N LEU A 5 -21.75 6.14 2.32
CA LEU A 5 -21.32 7.11 3.34
C LEU A 5 -21.42 6.52 4.77
N PHE A 6 -22.39 5.63 5.02
CA PHE A 6 -22.57 4.99 6.33
C PHE A 6 -21.44 4.00 6.64
N ILE A 7 -20.93 3.28 5.66
CA ILE A 7 -19.83 2.33 5.84
C ILE A 7 -18.54 3.06 6.20
N LEU A 8 -18.31 4.24 5.61
CA LEU A 8 -17.11 5.04 5.90
C LEU A 8 -17.12 5.62 7.33
N PHE A 9 -18.29 5.89 7.89
CA PHE A 9 -18.42 6.43 9.25
C PHE A 9 -18.38 5.36 10.35
N PHE A 10 -18.72 4.10 10.04
CA PHE A 10 -18.69 3.00 11.02
C PHE A 10 -17.31 2.38 11.25
N PHE A 11 -16.38 2.57 10.32
CA PHE A 11 -15.01 2.04 10.43
C PHE A 11 -14.20 2.60 11.62
N PRO A 12 -14.35 3.88 12.04
CA PRO A 12 -13.57 4.39 13.17
C PRO A 12 -14.05 3.90 14.53
N THR A 13 -15.27 3.40 14.65
CA THR A 13 -15.86 3.05 15.96
C THR A 13 -15.54 1.63 16.45
N LEU A 14 -14.91 0.79 15.64
CA LEU A 14 -14.42 -0.53 16.03
C LEU A 14 -13.00 -0.50 16.63
N GLY A 15 -12.50 0.68 16.97
CA GLY A 15 -11.18 0.90 17.54
C GLY A 15 -11.14 0.62 19.03
N PHE A 16 -10.92 -0.62 19.43
CA PHE A 16 -10.60 -0.95 20.80
C PHE A 16 -9.13 -0.71 21.08
N SER A 17 -8.87 0.24 21.98
CA SER A 17 -7.76 0.29 22.94
C SER A 17 -6.45 -0.42 22.57
N GLN A 18 -5.81 -0.01 21.50
CA GLN A 18 -4.38 -0.20 21.31
C GLN A 18 -3.76 1.13 20.94
N ASP A 19 -2.77 1.56 21.72
CA ASP A 19 -2.00 2.76 21.43
C ASP A 19 -1.34 2.62 20.04
N HIS A 20 -1.53 3.64 19.19
CA HIS A 20 -0.86 3.78 17.90
C HIS A 20 -1.19 2.73 16.82
N GLN A 21 -2.47 2.65 16.44
CA GLN A 21 -2.92 1.72 15.41
C GLN A 21 -2.87 2.25 13.97
N ASN A 22 -2.55 3.52 13.78
CA ASN A 22 -2.60 4.16 12.49
C ASN A 22 -1.20 4.63 12.09
N ILE A 23 -0.89 4.50 10.80
CA ILE A 23 0.38 4.94 10.23
C ILE A 23 0.07 5.77 8.99
N ILE A 24 0.64 6.97 8.91
CA ILE A 24 0.71 7.75 7.67
C ILE A 24 2.14 7.67 7.17
N SER A 25 2.35 7.31 5.92
CA SER A 25 3.68 7.23 5.34
C SER A 25 3.76 7.84 3.94
N GLY A 26 4.93 8.45 3.65
CA GLY A 26 5.36 8.71 2.30
C GLY A 26 5.96 7.45 1.70
N ASN A 27 5.62 7.17 0.45
CA ASN A 27 6.05 5.98 -0.26
C ASN A 27 6.74 6.33 -1.57
N ILE A 28 7.74 5.52 -1.90
CA ILE A 28 8.29 5.45 -3.26
C ILE A 28 7.91 4.09 -3.79
N LEU A 29 7.05 4.05 -4.82
CA LEU A 29 6.39 2.87 -5.37
C LEU A 29 5.34 2.27 -4.41
N GLY A 30 5.17 0.96 -4.39
CA GLY A 30 4.20 0.28 -3.55
C GLY A 30 2.74 0.58 -3.91
N SER A 31 1.90 0.79 -2.91
CA SER A 31 0.48 1.10 -3.08
C SER A 31 0.21 2.49 -3.66
N SER A 32 1.19 3.40 -3.64
CA SER A 32 1.07 4.73 -4.23
C SER A 32 1.42 4.80 -5.74
N SER A 33 1.83 3.70 -6.32
CA SER A 33 2.20 3.53 -7.74
C SER A 33 3.48 4.24 -8.19
N ALA A 34 3.86 5.36 -7.59
CA ALA A 34 5.13 6.07 -7.85
C ALA A 34 5.60 6.73 -6.56
N ILE A 35 5.35 8.03 -6.41
CA ILE A 35 5.57 8.78 -5.17
C ILE A 35 4.20 9.18 -4.63
N GLY A 36 3.95 8.96 -3.36
CA GLY A 36 2.67 9.30 -2.76
C GLY A 36 2.62 9.09 -1.26
N LEU A 37 1.41 9.10 -0.76
CA LEU A 37 1.09 8.89 0.64
C LEU A 37 0.30 7.59 0.80
N SER A 38 0.50 6.92 1.91
CA SER A 38 -0.40 5.84 2.33
C SER A 38 -0.85 6.01 3.77
N TYR A 39 -2.05 5.53 4.00
CA TYR A 39 -2.60 5.34 5.32
C TYR A 39 -2.70 3.84 5.58
N GLU A 40 -2.09 3.39 6.65
CA GLU A 40 -2.11 2.01 7.09
C GLU A 40 -2.77 1.92 8.47
N ARG A 41 -3.72 1.02 8.63
CA ARG A 41 -4.37 0.71 9.89
C ARG A 41 -4.02 -0.69 10.34
N ILE A 42 -3.47 -0.81 11.52
CA ILE A 42 -3.23 -2.08 12.20
C ILE A 42 -4.58 -2.54 12.78
N VAL A 43 -5.16 -3.59 12.20
CA VAL A 43 -6.47 -4.11 12.57
C VAL A 43 -6.39 -5.25 13.58
N SER A 44 -5.22 -5.88 13.68
CA SER A 44 -4.89 -6.86 14.71
C SER A 44 -3.38 -6.91 14.93
N ASP A 45 -2.91 -7.63 15.95
CA ASP A 45 -1.49 -7.78 16.29
C ASP A 45 -0.60 -8.21 15.10
N ASN A 46 -1.22 -8.88 14.12
CA ASN A 46 -0.51 -9.50 12.99
C ASN A 46 -0.99 -9.02 11.61
N LEU A 47 -2.02 -8.17 11.55
CA LEU A 47 -2.61 -7.75 10.28
C LEU A 47 -2.78 -6.24 10.21
N SER A 48 -2.36 -5.65 9.11
CA SER A 48 -2.68 -4.27 8.77
C SER A 48 -3.32 -4.17 7.38
N LEU A 49 -4.10 -3.12 7.19
CA LEU A 49 -4.70 -2.73 5.92
C LEU A 49 -4.15 -1.38 5.51
N GLU A 50 -3.81 -1.24 4.24
CA GLU A 50 -3.19 -0.05 3.67
C GLU A 50 -4.01 0.49 2.50
N LEU A 51 -4.15 1.81 2.45
CA LEU A 51 -4.66 2.55 1.31
C LEU A 51 -3.61 3.57 0.88
N GLY A 52 -3.32 3.64 -0.40
CA GLY A 52 -2.32 4.55 -0.95
C GLY A 52 -2.89 5.44 -2.04
N ILE A 53 -2.42 6.67 -2.07
CA ILE A 53 -2.66 7.63 -3.14
C ILE A 53 -1.33 8.23 -3.58
N GLY A 54 -1.08 8.26 -4.85
CA GLY A 54 0.15 8.80 -5.42
C GLY A 54 -0.10 9.77 -6.56
N LEU A 55 0.99 10.31 -7.10
CA LEU A 55 0.96 11.28 -8.19
C LEU A 55 0.25 10.73 -9.44
N ILE A 56 0.33 9.44 -9.67
CA ILE A 56 -0.17 8.81 -10.90
C ILE A 56 -1.18 7.69 -10.63
N GLY A 57 -1.50 7.39 -9.36
CA GLY A 57 -2.38 6.27 -9.09
C GLY A 57 -2.82 6.13 -7.65
N ILE A 58 -3.61 5.11 -7.43
CA ILE A 58 -4.15 4.71 -6.13
C ILE A 58 -3.91 3.23 -5.92
N GLY A 59 -3.89 2.79 -4.68
CA GLY A 59 -3.79 1.37 -4.39
C GLY A 59 -4.23 1.01 -2.99
N ALA A 60 -4.25 -0.28 -2.74
CA ALA A 60 -4.62 -0.85 -1.47
C ALA A 60 -3.78 -2.09 -1.20
N GLY A 61 -3.70 -2.47 0.06
CA GLY A 61 -3.00 -3.69 0.43
C GLY A 61 -3.38 -4.20 1.80
N ALA A 62 -2.97 -5.44 2.04
CA ALA A 62 -3.00 -6.07 3.34
C ALA A 62 -1.60 -6.60 3.65
N THR A 63 -1.14 -6.35 4.86
CA THR A 63 0.18 -6.76 5.34
C THR A 63 0.03 -7.67 6.56
N VAL A 64 0.73 -8.78 6.54
CA VAL A 64 0.74 -9.78 7.63
C VAL A 64 2.11 -9.77 8.27
N TYR A 65 2.14 -9.61 9.57
CA TYR A 65 3.33 -9.69 10.42
C TYR A 65 3.34 -11.06 11.12
N PRO A 66 4.34 -11.91 10.89
CA PRO A 66 4.41 -13.23 11.55
C PRO A 66 4.49 -13.13 13.08
N TRP A 67 5.02 -12.02 13.59
CA TRP A 67 5.14 -11.72 15.01
C TRP A 67 4.45 -10.39 15.32
N LYS A 68 4.00 -10.23 16.56
CA LYS A 68 3.40 -8.98 17.04
C LYS A 68 4.32 -7.79 16.78
N ILE A 69 3.75 -6.71 16.26
CA ILE A 69 4.46 -5.45 16.02
C ILE A 69 4.93 -4.87 17.35
N GLN A 70 6.24 -4.75 17.51
CA GLN A 70 6.88 -4.20 18.71
C GLN A 70 7.58 -2.88 18.38
N THR A 71 7.55 -1.96 19.33
CA THR A 71 8.32 -0.71 19.26
C THR A 71 9.81 -1.00 19.49
N SER A 72 10.69 -0.25 18.83
CA SER A 72 12.16 -0.42 18.86
C SER A 72 12.63 -1.74 18.26
N SER A 73 11.86 -2.33 17.35
CA SER A 73 12.19 -3.61 16.74
C SER A 73 12.03 -3.58 15.22
N LEU A 74 12.78 -4.46 14.58
CA LEU A 74 12.63 -4.76 13.17
C LEU A 74 11.55 -5.83 13.02
N CYS A 75 10.45 -5.49 12.34
CA CYS A 75 9.34 -6.38 12.10
C CYS A 75 9.35 -6.81 10.63
N PHE A 76 9.54 -8.10 10.37
CA PHE A 76 9.39 -8.67 9.04
C PHE A 76 7.91 -8.82 8.70
N TYR A 77 7.60 -8.72 7.41
CA TYR A 77 6.23 -8.87 6.94
C TYR A 77 6.16 -9.43 5.53
N THR A 78 5.00 -9.93 5.21
CA THR A 78 4.57 -10.24 3.86
C THR A 78 3.14 -9.74 3.66
N GLY A 79 2.59 -9.88 2.46
CA GLY A 79 1.23 -9.43 2.22
C GLY A 79 0.82 -9.52 0.77
N PHE A 80 -0.18 -8.75 0.43
CA PHE A 80 -0.66 -8.57 -0.93
C PHE A 80 -1.03 -7.11 -1.14
N LYS A 81 -0.53 -6.52 -2.22
CA LYS A 81 -0.80 -5.13 -2.58
C LYS A 81 -1.17 -5.02 -4.06
N VAL A 82 -2.13 -4.14 -4.33
CA VAL A 82 -2.58 -3.80 -5.68
C VAL A 82 -2.53 -2.30 -5.82
N SER A 83 -2.03 -1.82 -6.94
CA SER A 83 -2.09 -0.42 -7.31
C SER A 83 -2.53 -0.25 -8.75
N SER A 84 -3.27 0.81 -9.02
CA SER A 84 -3.72 1.19 -10.35
C SER A 84 -3.21 2.58 -10.66
N PHE A 85 -2.70 2.79 -11.85
CA PHE A 85 -2.11 4.07 -12.25
C PHE A 85 -2.52 4.46 -13.66
N VAL A 86 -2.48 5.76 -13.92
CA VAL A 86 -2.75 6.36 -15.22
C VAL A 86 -1.60 7.30 -15.56
N LEU A 87 -1.04 7.13 -16.75
CA LEU A 87 -0.05 8.02 -17.34
C LEU A 87 -0.73 8.76 -18.49
N VAL A 88 -0.72 10.08 -18.42
CA VAL A 88 -1.28 10.93 -19.48
C VAL A 88 -0.54 10.64 -20.79
N ASP A 89 -1.29 10.48 -21.88
CA ASP A 89 -0.81 10.20 -23.26
C ASP A 89 -0.12 8.83 -23.46
N VAL A 90 0.05 8.02 -22.42
CA VAL A 90 0.74 6.71 -22.53
C VAL A 90 -0.23 5.56 -22.28
N GLY A 91 -1.22 5.78 -21.42
CA GLY A 91 -2.16 4.74 -20.98
C GLY A 91 -2.17 4.56 -19.47
N GLY A 92 -2.50 3.38 -19.03
CA GLY A 92 -2.56 3.07 -17.60
C GLY A 92 -2.25 1.62 -17.32
N GLY A 93 -2.35 1.25 -16.07
CA GLY A 93 -2.13 -0.14 -15.71
C GLY A 93 -2.50 -0.46 -14.28
N THR A 94 -2.39 -1.74 -13.97
CA THR A 94 -2.58 -2.27 -12.63
C THR A 94 -1.40 -3.16 -12.30
N VAL A 95 -0.88 -3.02 -11.10
CA VAL A 95 0.19 -3.86 -10.55
C VAL A 95 -0.33 -4.56 -9.31
N ALA A 96 -0.20 -5.86 -9.28
CA ALA A 96 -0.44 -6.68 -8.09
C ALA A 96 0.87 -7.33 -7.68
N TYR A 97 1.25 -7.25 -6.42
CA TYR A 97 2.49 -7.87 -5.93
C TYR A 97 2.37 -8.42 -4.52
N VAL A 98 3.25 -9.36 -4.22
CA VAL A 98 3.40 -9.98 -2.90
C VAL A 98 4.68 -9.44 -2.27
N PRO A 99 4.58 -8.46 -1.37
CA PRO A 99 5.75 -7.89 -0.69
C PRO A 99 6.34 -8.89 0.32
N PHE A 100 7.67 -8.93 0.36
CA PHE A 100 8.45 -9.47 1.45
C PHE A 100 9.33 -8.34 1.96
N GLY A 101 9.15 -7.93 3.19
CA GLY A 101 9.80 -6.74 3.68
C GLY A 101 10.06 -6.72 5.17
N ALA A 102 10.65 -5.61 5.58
CA ALA A 102 10.90 -5.30 6.97
C ALA A 102 10.55 -3.83 7.25
N SER A 103 9.98 -3.59 8.42
CA SER A 103 9.72 -2.26 8.96
C SER A 103 10.36 -2.12 10.33
N PHE A 104 11.03 -1.00 10.53
CA PHE A 104 11.53 -0.60 11.84
C PHE A 104 10.59 0.42 12.46
N PHE A 105 10.14 0.18 13.67
CA PHE A 105 9.27 1.06 14.44
C PHE A 105 10.08 1.72 15.56
N SER A 106 10.31 3.01 15.46
CA SER A 106 11.04 3.79 16.48
C SER A 106 10.18 4.06 17.73
N PRO A 107 10.80 4.23 18.92
CA PRO A 107 10.11 4.73 20.11
C PRO A 107 9.47 6.10 19.93
N ALA A 108 10.00 6.92 19.02
CA ALA A 108 9.47 8.24 18.68
C ALA A 108 8.36 8.18 17.60
N ASN A 109 7.72 7.02 17.42
CA ASN A 109 6.64 6.77 16.48
C ASN A 109 7.01 6.86 14.99
N TRP A 110 8.27 7.02 14.64
CA TRP A 110 8.71 6.93 13.26
C TRP A 110 8.75 5.47 12.78
N MET A 111 8.42 5.29 11.52
CA MET A 111 8.50 4.00 10.84
C MET A 111 9.29 4.15 9.54
N ILE A 112 10.26 3.26 9.35
CA ILE A 112 10.95 3.08 8.07
C ILE A 112 10.70 1.66 7.61
N GLY A 113 10.29 1.49 6.37
CA GLY A 113 10.01 0.18 5.79
C GLY A 113 10.57 0.03 4.39
N LEU A 114 10.99 -1.16 4.08
CA LEU A 114 11.44 -1.58 2.75
C LEU A 114 10.84 -2.94 2.44
N ASP A 115 10.30 -3.08 1.24
CA ASP A 115 9.85 -4.37 0.74
C ASP A 115 10.21 -4.56 -0.73
N VAL A 116 10.27 -5.81 -1.13
CA VAL A 116 10.48 -6.27 -2.49
C VAL A 116 9.73 -7.57 -2.70
N GLY A 117 9.24 -7.79 -3.91
CA GLY A 117 8.55 -9.04 -4.20
C GLY A 117 8.15 -9.22 -5.65
N PRO A 118 7.68 -10.43 -5.99
CA PRO A 118 7.17 -10.72 -7.32
C PRO A 118 5.89 -9.93 -7.58
N ALA A 119 5.82 -9.37 -8.77
CA ALA A 119 4.72 -8.56 -9.24
C ALA A 119 4.21 -9.02 -10.60
N ASN A 120 2.92 -8.89 -10.80
CA ASN A 120 2.26 -9.02 -12.09
C ASN A 120 1.66 -7.66 -12.46
N GLY A 121 2.11 -7.10 -13.56
CA GLY A 121 1.62 -5.82 -14.06
C GLY A 121 0.90 -5.97 -15.39
N LYS A 122 -0.33 -5.44 -15.44
CA LYS A 122 -1.12 -5.30 -16.67
C LYS A 122 -1.03 -3.84 -17.13
N LEU A 123 -0.44 -3.63 -18.29
CA LEU A 123 -0.34 -2.32 -18.93
C LEU A 123 -1.34 -2.24 -20.07
N VAL A 124 -2.06 -1.15 -20.14
CA VAL A 124 -2.98 -0.82 -21.22
C VAL A 124 -2.47 0.44 -21.87
N SER A 125 -1.92 0.34 -23.08
CA SER A 125 -1.54 1.49 -23.87
C SER A 125 -2.59 1.81 -24.91
N SER A 126 -3.01 3.08 -24.96
CA SER A 126 -3.86 3.59 -26.04
C SER A 126 -3.02 4.33 -27.06
N SER A 127 -3.03 3.85 -28.30
CA SER A 127 -2.39 4.56 -29.41
C SER A 127 -3.36 5.59 -30.01
N PHE A 128 -2.81 6.67 -30.55
CA PHE A 128 -3.52 7.74 -31.29
C PHE A 128 -4.12 7.19 -32.59
N GLY A 129 -5.08 6.33 -32.51
CA GLY A 129 -5.72 5.62 -33.64
C GLY A 129 -6.69 4.55 -33.18
N GLY A 130 -6.97 4.49 -31.86
CA GLY A 130 -8.00 3.62 -31.30
C GLY A 130 -7.58 2.17 -31.06
N ALA A 131 -6.35 1.78 -31.37
CA ALA A 131 -5.86 0.44 -31.03
C ALA A 131 -5.40 0.40 -29.56
N THR A 132 -6.06 -0.38 -28.76
CA THR A 132 -5.65 -0.70 -27.38
C THR A 132 -4.78 -1.95 -27.40
N SER A 133 -3.58 -1.85 -26.85
CA SER A 133 -2.70 -3.00 -26.63
C SER A 133 -2.62 -3.30 -25.13
N GLU A 134 -2.91 -4.54 -24.77
CA GLU A 134 -2.75 -5.02 -23.40
C GLU A 134 -1.48 -5.88 -23.31
N THR A 135 -0.63 -5.55 -22.36
CA THR A 135 0.59 -6.33 -22.11
C THR A 135 0.64 -6.70 -20.64
N THR A 136 0.75 -7.98 -20.35
CA THR A 136 0.98 -8.49 -18.99
C THR A 136 2.44 -8.87 -18.84
N ARG A 137 3.08 -8.39 -17.79
CA ARG A 137 4.49 -8.72 -17.49
C ARG A 137 4.65 -9.10 -16.03
N PHE A 138 5.53 -10.07 -15.82
CA PHE A 138 5.99 -10.45 -14.50
C PHE A 138 7.36 -9.81 -14.25
N TYR A 139 7.54 -9.19 -13.08
CA TYR A 139 8.77 -8.50 -12.69
C TYR A 139 8.92 -8.45 -11.17
N ILE A 140 10.06 -7.96 -10.72
CA ILE A 140 10.30 -7.67 -9.30
C ILE A 140 9.89 -6.21 -9.05
N TYR A 141 9.10 -6.00 -8.02
CA TYR A 141 8.63 -4.69 -7.59
C TYR A 141 9.03 -4.46 -6.15
N GLY A 142 9.33 -3.22 -5.80
CA GLY A 142 9.72 -2.86 -4.44
C GLY A 142 9.02 -1.61 -3.97
N ASN A 143 9.16 -1.30 -2.69
CA ASN A 143 8.60 -0.13 -2.06
C ASN A 143 9.49 0.32 -0.90
N PHE A 144 9.72 1.61 -0.82
CA PHE A 144 10.33 2.26 0.35
C PHE A 144 9.29 3.13 1.03
N ARG A 145 9.21 3.05 2.36
CA ARG A 145 8.25 3.78 3.18
C ARG A 145 8.94 4.53 4.32
N LEU A 146 8.53 5.77 4.52
CA LEU A 146 8.88 6.56 5.71
C LEU A 146 7.59 7.12 6.28
N GLY A 147 7.28 6.80 7.54
CA GLY A 147 6.00 7.11 8.13
C GLY A 147 6.04 7.51 9.60
N PHE A 148 4.86 7.84 10.08
CA PHE A 148 4.61 8.19 11.47
C PHE A 148 3.37 7.43 11.97
N ARG A 149 3.52 6.82 13.15
CA ARG A 149 2.48 6.03 13.83
C ARG A 149 1.78 6.88 14.90
N PHE A 150 0.45 6.84 14.94
CA PHE A 150 -0.37 7.61 15.90
C PHE A 150 -1.64 6.85 16.29
#